data_d46393af37c52f65c2fbdd20adb2f2da
#
_entry.id   d46393af37c52f65c2fbdd20adb2f2da
#
_cell.length_a   1.000
_cell.length_b   1.000
_cell.length_c   1.000
_cell.angle_alpha   90.00
_cell.angle_beta   90.00
_cell.angle_gamma   90.00
#
_symmetry.space_group_name_H-M   'P 1'
#
loop_
_entity.id
_entity.type
_entity.pdbx_description
1 polymer ?
#
loop_
_entity_poly.entity_id
_entity_poly.type
_entity_poly.pdbx_seq_one_letter_code
_entity_poly.pdbx_strand_id
1 'polypeptide(L)'
;SSWGLGETVVQGAVNPDEFYVHKQTLAAGRPALIRRSLGSKLLRMTFTTAQEKAASGKLVKTEDNPVEMRNRYSLSDADVQELARYAVIIEKHYGRPMDIEWGKDGIDGKLYILQARPETVKSQSAGQVEHRYKQKGDTSKSTLLAEGRAIGQKIGTGRVILVRSVAEMDRVQPGDVLVTDMTDPDWEPVMKRAAAIVTNRGGRTCHAAIIARELG
;
A
#
# COMPACT_ATOMS: atom_id res chain seq x y z
N SER A 1 4.74 6.12 -0.89
CA SER A 1 5.00 7.03 -2.03
C SER A 1 5.58 6.27 -3.22
N SER A 2 5.38 6.79 -4.41
CA SER A 2 5.98 6.27 -5.65
C SER A 2 6.24 7.42 -6.61
N TRP A 3 6.92 7.12 -7.70
CA TRP A 3 7.16 8.05 -8.78
C TRP A 3 5.93 8.17 -9.70
N GLY A 4 5.69 9.36 -10.23
CA GLY A 4 4.60 9.64 -11.16
C GLY A 4 3.24 9.85 -10.50
N LEU A 5 2.18 9.74 -11.29
CA LEU A 5 0.80 9.94 -10.84
C LEU A 5 0.33 8.85 -9.88
N GLY A 6 -0.47 9.22 -8.90
CA GLY A 6 -0.87 8.36 -7.78
C GLY A 6 -1.75 7.16 -8.14
N GLU A 7 -2.33 7.12 -9.33
CA GLU A 7 -3.23 6.06 -9.76
C GLU A 7 -2.60 4.66 -9.65
N THR A 8 -1.32 4.50 -10.02
CA THR A 8 -0.60 3.22 -9.90
C THR A 8 -0.44 2.75 -8.45
N VAL A 9 -0.41 3.67 -7.48
CA VAL A 9 -0.35 3.35 -6.05
C VAL A 9 -1.73 2.93 -5.54
N VAL A 10 -2.77 3.70 -5.90
CA VAL A 10 -4.15 3.43 -5.48
C VAL A 10 -4.65 2.10 -6.03
N GLN A 11 -4.38 1.81 -7.29
CA GLN A 11 -4.72 0.52 -7.93
C GLN A 11 -3.89 -0.66 -7.40
N GLY A 12 -2.78 -0.41 -6.68
CA GLY A 12 -1.89 -1.46 -6.21
C GLY A 12 -0.95 -2.02 -7.28
N ALA A 13 -0.83 -1.34 -8.42
CA ALA A 13 0.04 -1.76 -9.53
C ALA A 13 1.54 -1.67 -9.19
N VAL A 14 1.89 -0.93 -8.15
CA VAL A 14 3.27 -0.76 -7.69
C VAL A 14 3.40 -1.04 -6.19
N ASN A 15 4.59 -1.50 -5.79
CA ASN A 15 5.01 -1.55 -4.39
C ASN A 15 5.69 -0.22 -4.04
N PRO A 16 5.02 0.67 -3.27
CA PRO A 16 5.53 2.00 -2.97
C PRO A 16 6.58 1.97 -1.86
N ASP A 17 7.31 3.07 -1.73
CA ASP A 17 8.08 3.34 -0.51
C ASP A 17 7.15 3.58 0.67
N GLU A 18 7.56 3.18 1.86
CA GLU A 18 6.83 3.39 3.09
C GLU A 18 7.71 4.09 4.12
N PHE A 19 7.09 5.01 4.85
CA PHE A 19 7.72 5.78 5.90
C PHE A 19 6.83 5.78 7.15
N TYR A 20 7.45 5.62 8.30
CA TYR A 20 6.78 5.68 9.59
C TYR A 20 7.32 6.85 10.39
N VAL A 21 6.44 7.77 10.73
CA VAL A 21 6.80 8.98 11.47
C VAL A 21 6.09 8.98 12.82
N HIS A 22 6.85 9.22 13.89
CA HIS A 22 6.31 9.28 15.24
C HIS A 22 5.80 10.69 15.54
N LYS A 23 4.49 10.83 15.76
CA LYS A 23 3.81 12.12 15.91
C LYS A 23 4.33 12.96 17.08
N GLN A 24 4.60 12.32 18.23
CA GLN A 24 5.03 13.05 19.44
C GLN A 24 6.42 13.64 19.28
N THR A 25 7.39 12.90 18.71
CA THR A 25 8.73 13.44 18.46
C THR A 25 8.72 14.49 17.36
N LEU A 26 7.85 14.35 16.35
CA LEU A 26 7.63 15.37 15.34
C LEU A 26 7.13 16.68 15.93
N ALA A 27 6.13 16.61 16.81
CA ALA A 27 5.58 17.78 17.52
C ALA A 27 6.62 18.44 18.42
N ALA A 28 7.53 17.67 18.99
CA ALA A 28 8.65 18.17 19.83
C ALA A 28 9.84 18.70 19.02
N GLY A 29 9.75 18.76 17.66
CA GLY A 29 10.84 19.22 16.80
C GLY A 29 12.06 18.30 16.78
N ARG A 30 11.91 17.03 17.16
CA ARG A 30 12.98 16.02 17.21
C ARG A 30 12.94 15.11 15.98
N PRO A 31 14.01 14.36 15.67
CA PRO A 31 13.99 13.33 14.63
C PRO A 31 12.81 12.38 14.82
N ALA A 32 11.94 12.32 13.84
CA ALA A 32 10.65 11.65 13.97
C ALA A 32 10.45 10.46 13.01
N LEU A 33 11.30 10.34 11.99
CA LEU A 33 11.28 9.23 11.04
C LEU A 33 11.87 7.98 11.68
N ILE A 34 11.00 7.03 12.07
CA ILE A 34 11.41 5.82 12.82
C ILE A 34 11.68 4.62 11.92
N ARG A 35 11.09 4.59 10.74
CA ARG A 35 11.29 3.51 9.77
C ARG A 35 11.01 4.00 8.36
N ARG A 36 11.78 3.46 7.43
CA ARG A 36 11.55 3.58 5.99
C ARG A 36 11.79 2.25 5.32
N SER A 37 11.02 1.96 4.27
CA SER A 37 11.16 0.74 3.48
C SER A 37 11.10 1.10 2.02
N LEU A 38 12.08 0.67 1.27
CA LEU A 38 12.16 0.91 -0.17
C LEU A 38 11.20 -0.02 -0.89
N GLY A 39 10.30 0.55 -1.71
CA GLY A 39 9.43 -0.20 -2.59
C GLY A 39 10.13 -0.53 -3.91
N SER A 40 9.67 -1.55 -4.62
CA SER A 40 10.22 -1.89 -5.94
C SER A 40 9.89 -0.85 -7.02
N LYS A 41 8.76 -0.15 -6.90
CA LYS A 41 8.32 0.93 -7.79
C LYS A 41 8.59 0.67 -9.26
N LEU A 42 8.20 -0.53 -9.75
CA LEU A 42 8.54 -0.98 -11.11
C LEU A 42 7.99 -0.06 -12.19
N LEU A 43 6.78 0.44 -12.00
CA LEU A 43 6.04 1.26 -12.95
C LEU A 43 5.83 2.68 -12.44
N ARG A 44 5.64 3.61 -13.36
CA ARG A 44 5.12 4.94 -13.09
C ARG A 44 4.10 5.34 -14.16
N MET A 45 3.18 6.21 -13.79
CA MET A 45 2.29 6.86 -14.74
C MET A 45 2.71 8.32 -14.88
N THR A 46 2.86 8.78 -16.11
CA THR A 46 3.29 10.15 -16.43
C THR A 46 2.35 10.76 -17.46
N PHE A 47 2.36 12.08 -17.56
CA PHE A 47 1.69 12.75 -18.67
C PHE A 47 2.41 12.45 -19.99
N THR A 48 1.63 12.31 -21.06
CA THR A 48 2.16 12.20 -22.42
C THR A 48 2.70 13.54 -22.90
N THR A 49 3.75 13.48 -23.71
CA THR A 49 4.21 14.68 -24.46
C THR A 49 3.17 15.10 -25.48
N ALA A 50 3.29 16.32 -26.02
CA ALA A 50 2.39 16.81 -27.06
C ALA A 50 2.38 15.89 -28.30
N GLN A 51 3.54 15.34 -28.69
CA GLN A 51 3.67 14.42 -29.82
C GLN A 51 2.99 13.06 -29.53
N GLU A 52 3.22 12.47 -28.35
CA GLU A 52 2.59 11.21 -27.92
C GLU A 52 1.06 11.36 -27.81
N LYS A 53 0.60 12.50 -27.29
CA LYS A 53 -0.84 12.82 -27.24
C LYS A 53 -1.44 12.92 -28.63
N ALA A 54 -0.78 13.58 -29.58
CA ALA A 54 -1.24 13.68 -30.97
C ALA A 54 -1.33 12.30 -31.65
N ALA A 55 -0.38 11.40 -31.35
CA ALA A 55 -0.32 10.08 -31.94
C ALA A 55 -1.31 9.09 -31.31
N SER A 56 -1.55 9.15 -30.00
CA SER A 56 -2.32 8.14 -29.25
C SER A 56 -3.68 8.61 -28.74
N GLY A 57 -3.93 9.92 -28.72
CA GLY A 57 -5.10 10.54 -28.07
C GLY A 57 -5.11 10.44 -26.53
N LYS A 58 -4.12 9.83 -25.91
CA LYS A 58 -4.05 9.62 -24.47
C LYS A 58 -3.34 10.79 -23.78
N LEU A 59 -3.83 11.16 -22.60
CA LEU A 59 -3.22 12.21 -21.75
C LEU A 59 -2.12 11.67 -20.84
N VAL A 60 -2.19 10.39 -20.51
CA VAL A 60 -1.25 9.72 -19.63
C VAL A 60 -0.75 8.42 -20.25
N LYS A 61 0.44 8.00 -19.84
CA LYS A 61 1.05 6.70 -20.18
C LYS A 61 1.64 6.06 -18.94
N THR A 62 1.66 4.73 -18.95
CA THR A 62 2.38 3.93 -17.96
C THR A 62 3.67 3.42 -18.58
N GLU A 63 4.77 3.56 -17.87
CA GLU A 63 6.09 3.15 -18.32
C GLU A 63 6.91 2.56 -17.17
N ASP A 64 7.94 1.79 -17.48
CA ASP A 64 8.87 1.25 -16.50
C ASP A 64 9.68 2.38 -15.86
N ASN A 65 9.87 2.29 -14.54
CA ASN A 65 10.81 3.16 -13.86
C ASN A 65 12.25 2.72 -14.14
N PRO A 66 13.16 3.66 -14.48
CA PRO A 66 14.60 3.38 -14.52
C PRO A 66 15.10 2.75 -13.22
N VAL A 67 16.11 1.90 -13.31
CA VAL A 67 16.67 1.17 -12.16
C VAL A 67 17.16 2.13 -11.07
N GLU A 68 17.74 3.27 -11.45
CA GLU A 68 18.22 4.30 -10.53
C GLU A 68 17.07 4.92 -9.72
N MET A 69 15.90 5.09 -10.31
CA MET A 69 14.71 5.59 -9.62
C MET A 69 14.11 4.54 -8.71
N ARG A 70 14.16 3.26 -9.09
CA ARG A 70 13.66 2.16 -8.25
C ARG A 70 14.49 1.98 -6.99
N ASN A 71 15.81 2.19 -7.08
CA ASN A 71 16.77 1.96 -6.01
C ASN A 71 16.95 3.14 -5.05
N ARG A 72 16.16 4.20 -5.20
CA ARG A 72 16.15 5.33 -4.28
C ARG A 72 14.73 5.66 -3.80
N TYR A 73 14.63 6.27 -2.64
CA TYR A 73 13.35 6.75 -2.12
C TYR A 73 12.80 7.88 -3.02
N SER A 74 11.49 7.87 -3.22
CA SER A 74 10.77 8.89 -3.99
C SER A 74 10.59 10.21 -3.23
N LEU A 75 10.77 10.19 -1.91
CA LEU A 75 10.77 11.37 -1.05
C LEU A 75 12.08 11.46 -0.26
N SER A 76 12.53 12.68 0.01
CA SER A 76 13.56 12.96 1.00
C SER A 76 13.01 12.87 2.43
N ASP A 77 13.89 12.73 3.42
CA ASP A 77 13.49 12.74 4.83
C ASP A 77 12.82 14.09 5.23
N ALA A 78 13.21 15.19 4.59
CA ALA A 78 12.61 16.51 4.77
C ALA A 78 11.16 16.54 4.26
N ASP A 79 10.92 16.03 3.05
CA ASP A 79 9.59 15.91 2.47
C ASP A 79 8.66 15.06 3.34
N VAL A 80 9.18 13.92 3.84
CA VAL A 80 8.41 13.03 4.72
C VAL A 80 8.00 13.73 6.01
N GLN A 81 8.90 14.49 6.62
CA GLN A 81 8.58 15.23 7.85
C GLN A 81 7.61 16.37 7.59
N GLU A 82 7.73 17.07 6.46
CA GLU A 82 6.79 18.13 6.07
C GLU A 82 5.39 17.56 5.85
N LEU A 83 5.28 16.48 5.07
CA LEU A 83 4.03 15.77 4.84
C LEU A 83 3.41 15.27 6.15
N ALA A 84 4.23 14.78 7.06
CA ALA A 84 3.75 14.34 8.38
C ALA A 84 3.22 15.50 9.23
N ARG A 85 3.81 16.72 9.13
CA ARG A 85 3.24 17.93 9.78
C ARG A 85 1.88 18.27 9.19
N TYR A 86 1.71 18.23 7.86
CA TYR A 86 0.40 18.43 7.24
C TYR A 86 -0.63 17.40 7.74
N ALA A 87 -0.25 16.13 7.83
CA ALA A 87 -1.11 15.09 8.35
C ALA A 87 -1.56 15.35 9.80
N VAL A 88 -0.65 15.80 10.66
CA VAL A 88 -0.98 16.16 12.06
C VAL A 88 -1.90 17.36 12.14
N ILE A 89 -1.69 18.38 11.30
CA ILE A 89 -2.56 19.56 11.22
C ILE A 89 -3.98 19.15 10.79
N ILE A 90 -4.08 18.32 9.77
CA ILE A 90 -5.36 17.82 9.25
C ILE A 90 -6.07 16.97 10.31
N GLU A 91 -5.37 16.03 10.94
CA GLU A 91 -5.92 15.20 12.01
C GLU A 91 -6.46 16.04 13.17
N LYS A 92 -5.69 17.07 13.57
CA LYS A 92 -6.12 18.00 14.64
C LYS A 92 -7.36 18.80 14.24
N HIS A 93 -7.44 19.23 12.97
CA HIS A 93 -8.58 19.98 12.45
C HIS A 93 -9.86 19.14 12.47
N TYR A 94 -9.80 17.90 12.04
CA TYR A 94 -10.96 16.99 12.00
C TYR A 94 -11.20 16.22 13.30
N GLY A 95 -10.30 16.30 14.28
CA GLY A 95 -10.39 15.61 15.56
C GLY A 95 -10.30 14.08 15.50
N ARG A 96 -9.83 13.54 14.40
CA ARG A 96 -9.71 12.09 14.15
C ARG A 96 -8.67 11.76 13.08
N PRO A 97 -8.15 10.50 13.03
CA PRO A 97 -7.25 10.06 11.98
C PRO A 97 -7.86 10.23 10.58
N MET A 98 -7.06 10.69 9.63
CA MET A 98 -7.46 10.96 8.27
C MET A 98 -6.55 10.24 7.29
N ASP A 99 -7.14 9.66 6.26
CA ASP A 99 -6.48 9.24 5.02
C ASP A 99 -6.25 10.49 4.16
N ILE A 100 -5.02 10.66 3.65
CA ILE A 100 -4.64 11.86 2.90
C ILE A 100 -4.04 11.44 1.56
N GLU A 101 -4.58 12.00 0.49
CA GLU A 101 -3.95 11.96 -0.82
C GLU A 101 -3.15 13.24 -1.04
N TRP A 102 -1.98 13.11 -1.62
CA TRP A 102 -1.05 14.21 -1.82
C TRP A 102 -0.20 14.00 -3.07
N GLY A 103 0.39 15.08 -3.55
CA GLY A 103 1.35 15.06 -4.65
C GLY A 103 2.54 15.97 -4.36
N LYS A 104 3.70 15.59 -4.88
CA LYS A 104 4.87 16.47 -4.98
C LYS A 104 5.00 16.94 -6.41
N ASP A 105 4.92 18.25 -6.62
CA ASP A 105 5.04 18.84 -7.95
C ASP A 105 6.47 18.69 -8.48
N GLY A 106 6.60 18.26 -9.73
CA GLY A 106 7.90 18.06 -10.37
C GLY A 106 8.57 19.35 -10.85
N ILE A 107 7.84 20.46 -10.87
CA ILE A 107 8.32 21.76 -11.35
C ILE A 107 8.82 22.61 -10.19
N ASP A 108 7.97 22.80 -9.16
CA ASP A 108 8.30 23.66 -8.02
C ASP A 108 8.81 22.87 -6.80
N GLY A 109 8.72 21.54 -6.83
CA GLY A 109 9.19 20.65 -5.77
C GLY A 109 8.37 20.66 -4.50
N LYS A 110 7.22 21.35 -4.47
CA LYS A 110 6.38 21.47 -3.27
C LYS A 110 5.43 20.31 -3.11
N LEU A 111 5.02 20.11 -1.85
CA LEU A 111 4.00 19.15 -1.46
C LEU A 111 2.62 19.81 -1.46
N TYR A 112 1.65 19.13 -2.06
CA TYR A 112 0.27 19.56 -2.14
C TYR A 112 -0.64 18.49 -1.57
N ILE A 113 -1.56 18.86 -0.68
CA ILE A 113 -2.63 17.99 -0.22
C ILE A 113 -3.76 18.04 -1.26
N LEU A 114 -4.16 16.88 -1.76
CA LEU A 114 -5.16 16.77 -2.81
C LEU A 114 -6.52 16.36 -2.25
N GLN A 115 -6.53 15.47 -1.26
CA GLN A 115 -7.74 14.99 -0.61
C GLN A 115 -7.45 14.62 0.84
N ALA A 116 -8.44 14.78 1.71
CA ALA A 116 -8.46 14.21 3.05
C ALA A 116 -9.82 13.57 3.31
N ARG A 117 -9.83 12.34 3.79
CA ARG A 117 -11.05 11.61 4.15
C ARG A 117 -10.87 10.90 5.49
N PRO A 118 -11.94 10.70 6.26
CA PRO A 118 -11.84 9.92 7.50
C PRO A 118 -11.38 8.49 7.22
N GLU A 119 -10.47 7.99 8.04
CA GLU A 119 -10.17 6.57 8.05
C GLU A 119 -11.39 5.80 8.57
N THR A 120 -11.91 4.86 7.77
CA THR A 120 -13.19 4.20 8.04
C THR A 120 -13.06 2.90 8.82
N VAL A 121 -11.88 2.27 8.87
CA VAL A 121 -11.79 0.83 9.16
C VAL A 121 -11.44 0.46 10.59
N LYS A 122 -10.68 1.24 11.36
CA LYS A 122 -10.28 0.77 12.71
C LYS A 122 -10.02 1.83 13.79
N SER A 123 -10.20 3.09 13.53
CA SER A 123 -10.06 4.10 14.58
C SER A 123 -11.17 4.04 15.64
N GLN A 124 -12.23 3.26 15.39
CA GLN A 124 -13.39 3.11 16.26
C GLN A 124 -13.33 1.87 17.18
N SER A 125 -12.33 1.03 17.09
CA SER A 125 -12.18 -0.12 17.99
C SER A 125 -11.64 0.35 19.33
N ALA A 126 -12.52 0.72 20.23
CA ALA A 126 -12.21 0.89 21.64
C ALA A 126 -11.82 -0.49 22.23
N GLY A 127 -10.53 -0.67 22.50
CA GLY A 127 -9.98 -1.90 23.08
C GLY A 127 -8.92 -2.52 22.17
N GLN A 128 -7.74 -1.94 22.18
CA GLN A 128 -6.59 -2.52 21.46
C GLN A 128 -6.07 -3.74 22.26
N VAL A 129 -6.57 -4.92 21.91
CA VAL A 129 -5.90 -6.16 22.29
C VAL A 129 -4.88 -6.45 21.18
N GLU A 130 -3.62 -6.29 21.49
CA GLU A 130 -2.53 -6.71 20.60
C GLU A 130 -2.38 -8.23 20.67
N HIS A 131 -2.78 -8.93 19.61
CA HIS A 131 -2.54 -10.37 19.51
C HIS A 131 -1.11 -10.61 19.01
N ARG A 132 -0.26 -11.15 19.87
CA ARG A 132 1.06 -11.65 19.48
C ARG A 132 1.01 -13.15 19.22
N TYR A 133 1.21 -13.52 17.99
CA TYR A 133 1.34 -14.93 17.62
C TYR A 133 2.79 -15.37 17.75
N LYS A 134 3.02 -16.50 18.42
CA LYS A 134 4.31 -17.17 18.46
C LYS A 134 4.16 -18.56 17.86
N GLN A 135 4.92 -18.83 16.83
CA GLN A 135 4.95 -20.15 16.22
C GLN A 135 5.46 -21.17 17.24
N LYS A 136 4.68 -22.20 17.50
CA LYS A 136 5.08 -23.32 18.38
C LYS A 136 5.66 -24.43 17.52
N GLY A 137 6.78 -25.01 17.97
CA GLY A 137 7.43 -26.15 17.33
C GLY A 137 8.73 -25.80 16.62
N ASP A 138 9.37 -26.84 16.09
CA ASP A 138 10.63 -26.72 15.36
C ASP A 138 10.35 -26.23 13.94
N THR A 139 10.61 -24.93 13.70
CA THR A 139 10.42 -24.28 12.40
C THR A 139 11.51 -24.67 11.40
N SER A 140 12.60 -25.32 11.83
CA SER A 140 13.69 -25.76 10.95
C SER A 140 13.25 -26.79 9.90
N LYS A 141 12.14 -27.46 10.14
CA LYS A 141 11.53 -28.44 9.22
C LYS A 141 10.51 -27.84 8.24
N SER A 142 10.18 -26.56 8.39
CA SER A 142 9.22 -25.90 7.53
C SER A 142 9.93 -25.29 6.32
N THR A 143 9.40 -25.52 5.13
CA THR A 143 9.91 -24.86 3.92
C THR A 143 9.31 -23.47 3.81
N LEU A 144 10.16 -22.43 3.78
CA LEU A 144 9.74 -21.08 3.46
C LEU A 144 9.45 -21.00 1.96
N LEU A 145 8.19 -20.80 1.58
CA LEU A 145 7.77 -20.70 0.18
C LEU A 145 7.82 -19.26 -0.33
N ALA A 146 7.43 -18.30 0.52
CA ALA A 146 7.47 -16.88 0.20
C ALA A 146 7.58 -16.06 1.48
N GLU A 147 8.18 -14.89 1.38
CA GLU A 147 8.26 -13.90 2.44
C GLU A 147 7.61 -12.60 1.93
N GLY A 148 6.88 -11.93 2.79
CA GLY A 148 6.17 -10.72 2.43
C GLY A 148 5.80 -9.87 3.62
N ARG A 149 4.97 -8.87 3.35
CA ARG A 149 4.53 -7.88 4.32
C ARG A 149 3.12 -8.19 4.80
N ALA A 150 2.94 -8.45 6.08
CA ALA A 150 1.64 -8.67 6.66
C ALA A 150 0.81 -7.37 6.70
N ILE A 151 -0.45 -7.47 6.31
CA ILE A 151 -1.44 -6.39 6.35
C ILE A 151 -2.43 -6.60 7.50
N GLY A 152 -2.95 -7.81 7.64
CA GLY A 152 -3.86 -8.20 8.73
C GLY A 152 -3.10 -8.66 9.98
N GLN A 153 -3.87 -8.98 11.02
CA GLN A 153 -3.36 -9.49 12.29
C GLN A 153 -3.67 -10.98 12.51
N LYS A 154 -4.50 -11.56 11.65
CA LYS A 154 -4.85 -12.98 11.70
C LYS A 154 -3.84 -13.84 10.95
N ILE A 155 -3.75 -15.11 11.32
CA ILE A 155 -2.99 -16.13 10.60
C ILE A 155 -3.98 -17.05 9.93
N GLY A 156 -3.92 -17.16 8.60
CA GLY A 156 -4.68 -18.11 7.81
C GLY A 156 -3.84 -19.32 7.45
N THR A 157 -4.49 -20.48 7.40
CA THR A 157 -3.89 -21.73 6.94
C THR A 157 -4.86 -22.42 5.98
N GLY A 158 -4.34 -23.02 4.93
CA GLY A 158 -5.17 -23.71 3.94
C GLY A 158 -4.37 -24.16 2.72
N ARG A 159 -5.07 -24.79 1.79
CA ARG A 159 -4.49 -25.19 0.50
C ARG A 159 -4.20 -23.93 -0.34
N VAL A 160 -3.04 -23.87 -0.92
CA VAL A 160 -2.64 -22.75 -1.79
C VAL A 160 -3.26 -22.89 -3.17
N ILE A 161 -3.99 -21.87 -3.62
CA ILE A 161 -4.58 -21.78 -4.96
C ILE A 161 -3.99 -20.54 -5.65
N LEU A 162 -3.22 -20.80 -6.71
CA LEU A 162 -2.72 -19.74 -7.57
C LEU A 162 -3.79 -19.39 -8.62
N VAL A 163 -4.23 -18.15 -8.61
CA VAL A 163 -5.24 -17.58 -9.50
C VAL A 163 -4.61 -16.44 -10.30
N ARG A 164 -4.66 -16.54 -11.61
CA ARG A 164 -4.03 -15.55 -12.52
C ARG A 164 -5.01 -14.54 -13.09
N SER A 165 -6.30 -14.88 -13.09
CA SER A 165 -7.34 -14.01 -13.63
C SER A 165 -8.66 -14.23 -12.91
N VAL A 166 -9.58 -13.28 -13.05
CA VAL A 166 -10.95 -13.34 -12.52
C VAL A 166 -11.69 -14.61 -12.96
N ALA A 167 -11.43 -15.09 -14.18
CA ALA A 167 -12.04 -16.30 -14.72
C ALA A 167 -11.69 -17.60 -13.95
N GLU A 168 -10.64 -17.57 -13.15
CA GLU A 168 -10.18 -18.74 -12.37
C GLU A 168 -10.63 -18.70 -10.90
N MET A 169 -11.36 -17.69 -10.48
CA MET A 169 -11.74 -17.47 -9.09
C MET A 169 -12.56 -18.62 -8.46
N ASP A 170 -13.35 -19.34 -9.27
CA ASP A 170 -14.18 -20.46 -8.82
C ASP A 170 -13.36 -21.65 -8.31
N ARG A 171 -12.07 -21.69 -8.62
CA ARG A 171 -11.14 -22.71 -8.10
C ARG A 171 -10.86 -22.56 -6.59
N VAL A 172 -11.07 -21.37 -6.05
CA VAL A 172 -10.82 -21.07 -4.62
C VAL A 172 -12.04 -21.48 -3.81
N GLN A 173 -11.85 -22.43 -2.92
CA GLN A 173 -12.87 -22.91 -1.99
C GLN A 173 -12.73 -22.19 -0.64
N PRO A 174 -13.80 -22.15 0.18
CA PRO A 174 -13.73 -21.62 1.53
C PRO A 174 -12.59 -22.27 2.34
N GLY A 175 -11.73 -21.45 2.93
CA GLY A 175 -10.57 -21.90 3.70
C GLY A 175 -9.28 -22.09 2.89
N ASP A 176 -9.29 -21.89 1.58
CA ASP A 176 -8.06 -21.91 0.77
C ASP A 176 -7.24 -20.61 0.97
N VAL A 177 -5.96 -20.67 0.68
CA VAL A 177 -5.06 -19.51 0.60
C VAL A 177 -5.00 -19.04 -0.85
N LEU A 178 -5.54 -17.86 -1.11
CA LEU A 178 -5.50 -17.23 -2.42
C LEU A 178 -4.11 -16.63 -2.69
N VAL A 179 -3.49 -17.02 -3.78
CA VAL A 179 -2.24 -16.42 -4.28
C VAL A 179 -2.47 -15.84 -5.67
N THR A 180 -2.17 -14.56 -5.83
CA THR A 180 -2.36 -13.85 -7.10
C THR A 180 -1.33 -12.74 -7.29
N ASP A 181 -1.22 -12.17 -8.49
CA ASP A 181 -0.32 -11.03 -8.74
C ASP A 181 -0.81 -9.77 -8.04
N MET A 182 -2.08 -9.40 -8.24
CA MET A 182 -2.77 -8.29 -7.59
C MET A 182 -4.26 -8.54 -7.57
N THR A 183 -5.02 -7.75 -6.82
CA THR A 183 -6.49 -7.78 -6.82
C THR A 183 -7.06 -6.41 -7.15
N ASP A 184 -8.26 -6.41 -7.69
CA ASP A 184 -9.12 -5.26 -7.92
C ASP A 184 -10.50 -5.51 -7.28
N PRO A 185 -11.47 -4.60 -7.36
CA PRO A 185 -12.79 -4.76 -6.75
C PRO A 185 -13.54 -6.04 -7.14
N ASP A 186 -13.33 -6.56 -8.34
CA ASP A 186 -14.01 -7.78 -8.82
C ASP A 186 -13.58 -9.04 -8.06
N TRP A 187 -12.43 -8.97 -7.33
CA TRP A 187 -11.91 -10.09 -6.52
C TRP A 187 -12.55 -10.18 -5.12
N GLU A 188 -13.34 -9.21 -4.70
CA GLU A 188 -13.92 -9.20 -3.35
C GLU A 188 -14.68 -10.48 -2.97
N PRO A 189 -15.50 -11.10 -3.85
CA PRO A 189 -16.21 -12.33 -3.51
C PRO A 189 -15.28 -13.51 -3.18
N VAL A 190 -14.17 -13.67 -3.87
CA VAL A 190 -13.20 -14.73 -3.60
C VAL A 190 -12.33 -14.42 -2.40
N MET A 191 -12.00 -13.15 -2.17
CA MET A 191 -11.24 -12.71 -1.00
C MET A 191 -11.98 -13.02 0.30
N LYS A 192 -13.32 -12.89 0.32
CA LYS A 192 -14.16 -13.23 1.48
C LYS A 192 -14.18 -14.71 1.79
N ARG A 193 -13.92 -15.59 0.83
CA ARG A 193 -13.87 -17.07 1.04
C ARG A 193 -12.49 -17.54 1.49
N ALA A 194 -11.45 -16.82 1.13
CA ALA A 194 -10.07 -17.21 1.40
C ALA A 194 -9.73 -17.11 2.89
N ALA A 195 -8.97 -18.09 3.40
CA ALA A 195 -8.40 -18.05 4.76
C ALA A 195 -7.25 -17.04 4.88
N ALA A 196 -6.52 -16.82 3.77
CA ALA A 196 -5.49 -15.81 3.66
C ALA A 196 -5.33 -15.40 2.18
N ILE A 197 -4.75 -14.22 1.96
CA ILE A 197 -4.53 -13.66 0.64
C ILE A 197 -3.05 -13.25 0.53
N VAL A 198 -2.38 -13.73 -0.50
CA VAL A 198 -0.99 -13.37 -0.82
C VAL A 198 -0.97 -12.72 -2.19
N THR A 199 -0.48 -11.50 -2.27
CA THR A 199 -0.31 -10.78 -3.53
C THR A 199 1.16 -10.49 -3.81
N ASN A 200 1.55 -10.54 -5.07
CA ASN A 200 2.91 -10.20 -5.49
C ASN A 200 3.13 -8.67 -5.47
N ARG A 201 2.08 -7.90 -5.78
CA ARG A 201 2.12 -6.44 -5.84
C ARG A 201 1.04 -5.81 -4.97
N GLY A 202 1.28 -4.56 -4.58
CA GLY A 202 0.37 -3.74 -3.81
C GLY A 202 1.00 -3.18 -2.55
N GLY A 203 0.52 -2.01 -2.15
CA GLY A 203 0.90 -1.35 -0.91
C GLY A 203 -0.17 -1.51 0.18
N ARG A 204 0.05 -0.89 1.31
CA ARG A 204 -0.91 -0.91 2.44
C ARG A 204 -2.24 -0.21 2.15
N THR A 205 -2.31 0.59 1.10
CA THR A 205 -3.48 1.38 0.68
C THR A 205 -4.15 0.84 -0.58
N CYS A 206 -3.65 -0.25 -1.17
CA CYS A 206 -4.29 -0.88 -2.32
C CYS A 206 -5.59 -1.60 -1.90
N HIS A 207 -6.42 -1.94 -2.88
CA HIS A 207 -7.70 -2.62 -2.67
C HIS A 207 -7.56 -3.88 -1.81
N ALA A 208 -6.61 -4.79 -2.13
CA ALA A 208 -6.36 -6.00 -1.35
C ALA A 208 -6.10 -5.71 0.15
N ALA A 209 -5.31 -4.67 0.42
CA ALA A 209 -4.95 -4.31 1.78
C ALA A 209 -6.12 -3.69 2.57
N ILE A 210 -7.00 -2.95 1.90
CA ILE A 210 -8.20 -2.36 2.51
C ILE A 210 -9.16 -3.49 2.88
N ILE A 211 -9.52 -4.33 1.91
CA ILE A 211 -10.44 -5.45 2.13
C ILE A 211 -9.88 -6.44 3.16
N ALA A 212 -8.60 -6.77 3.10
CA ALA A 212 -7.98 -7.68 4.08
C ALA A 212 -8.05 -7.14 5.52
N ARG A 213 -7.98 -5.82 5.73
CA ARG A 213 -8.19 -5.20 7.05
C ARG A 213 -9.63 -5.24 7.51
N GLU A 214 -10.57 -5.10 6.59
CA GLU A 214 -12.01 -5.18 6.88
C GLU A 214 -12.44 -6.60 7.24
N LEU A 215 -11.90 -7.58 6.54
CA LEU A 215 -12.19 -9.00 6.77
C LEU A 215 -11.38 -9.60 7.94
N GLY A 216 -10.30 -8.94 8.34
CA GLY A 216 -9.39 -9.38 9.40
C GLY A 216 -8.36 -10.34 8.92
#